data_548b1e89a17409087a1b3411c2afa9c5
#
_entry.id   548b1e89a17409087a1b3411c2afa9c5
#
_cell.length_a   1.000
_cell.length_b   1.000
_cell.length_c   1.000
_cell.angle_alpha   90.00
_cell.angle_beta   90.00
_cell.angle_gamma   90.00
#
_symmetry.space_group_name_H-M   'P 1'
#
loop_
_entity.id
_entity.type
_entity.pdbx_description
1 polymer ?
#
loop_
_entity_poly.entity_id
_entity_poly.type
_entity_poly.pdbx_seq_one_letter_code
_entity_poly.pdbx_strand_id
1 'polypeptide(L)'
;MIVLTTSLIFFSLFFVFLIYACVIADPDSSNVGRFCTKELPSFLYQQLEKTLGKKVLSRLDRLMDHAFQLVYLTVVLGSWSIMFCYGYEEIEKSNYISTKHQYSGYVVFIMCMSSFHCACNTPPGSVTARTITLFDHYEYDDVLYKNQTCPTLKIRKIARSKYDRFTRRHVPRFDHFCGWINQAVGEQNYRWFLLFLTVHVLMCFYGSWAVFRVLYGEIMEKDLLNATFFNAITGAEVQADSWIVFHYLFLRHMQLCSIFILMSVMAVVLCIFLSFHLYITSKNMTTNEFFKWKSVRRWHKKEKQKYEQSLKYGEVAGKKTNSESNNSTSVPRELSDVDVGCTGPRGELLQHSSSSVSEVMDPGHLPSNIYDKGIIANFKEVLSPYSLRAENIQRYRMSLSNQRESTNEREGKPKTI
;
A
#
# COMPACT_ATOMS: atom_id res chain seq x y z
N MET A 1 -28.17 14.82 -17.95
CA MET A 1 -27.26 15.73 -17.26
C MET A 1 -27.25 15.50 -15.76
N ILE A 2 -28.38 15.65 -15.08
CA ILE A 2 -28.51 15.31 -13.63
C ILE A 2 -27.98 13.90 -13.33
N VAL A 3 -28.25 12.91 -14.18
CA VAL A 3 -27.75 11.53 -14.04
C VAL A 3 -26.22 11.46 -14.10
N LEU A 4 -25.56 12.24 -14.97
CA LEU A 4 -24.08 12.22 -15.09
C LEU A 4 -23.41 12.89 -13.90
N THR A 5 -23.93 14.04 -13.45
CA THR A 5 -23.42 14.74 -12.25
C THR A 5 -23.66 13.95 -10.98
N THR A 6 -24.86 13.34 -10.82
CA THR A 6 -25.15 12.46 -9.69
C THR A 6 -24.28 11.20 -9.70
N SER A 7 -24.01 10.62 -10.88
CA SER A 7 -23.09 9.49 -11.00
C SER A 7 -21.64 9.86 -10.62
N LEU A 8 -21.14 11.02 -11.08
CA LEU A 8 -19.78 11.48 -10.70
C LEU A 8 -19.65 11.76 -9.20
N ILE A 9 -20.65 12.39 -8.60
CA ILE A 9 -20.68 12.62 -7.15
C ILE A 9 -20.75 11.28 -6.41
N PHE A 10 -21.60 10.37 -6.86
CA PHE A 10 -21.72 9.03 -6.27
C PHE A 10 -20.40 8.26 -6.36
N PHE A 11 -19.74 8.24 -7.52
CA PHE A 11 -18.43 7.59 -7.70
C PHE A 11 -17.36 8.23 -6.82
N SER A 12 -17.31 9.55 -6.72
CA SER A 12 -16.36 10.25 -5.86
C SER A 12 -16.57 9.92 -4.38
N LEU A 13 -17.82 9.96 -3.90
CA LEU A 13 -18.17 9.60 -2.53
C LEU A 13 -17.92 8.11 -2.24
N PHE A 14 -18.24 7.24 -3.19
CA PHE A 14 -17.96 5.81 -3.10
C PHE A 14 -16.45 5.53 -3.03
N PHE A 15 -15.64 6.25 -3.80
CA PHE A 15 -14.18 6.11 -3.79
C PHE A 15 -13.55 6.62 -2.48
N VAL A 16 -14.04 7.75 -1.95
CA VAL A 16 -13.66 8.27 -0.63
C VAL A 16 -14.07 7.28 0.47
N PHE A 17 -15.26 6.70 0.38
CA PHE A 17 -15.74 5.66 1.31
C PHE A 17 -14.85 4.40 1.24
N LEU A 18 -14.46 3.94 0.03
CA LEU A 18 -13.56 2.80 -0.14
C LEU A 18 -12.18 3.06 0.48
N ILE A 19 -11.61 4.26 0.26
CA ILE A 19 -10.34 4.64 0.89
C ILE A 19 -10.48 4.63 2.41
N TYR A 20 -11.55 5.23 2.93
CA TYR A 20 -11.83 5.22 4.37
C TYR A 20 -11.94 3.78 4.90
N ALA A 21 -12.76 2.95 4.27
CA ALA A 21 -13.01 1.58 4.72
C ALA A 21 -11.78 0.68 4.62
N CYS A 22 -10.97 0.83 3.57
CA CYS A 22 -9.82 -0.04 3.32
C CYS A 22 -8.51 0.43 3.98
N VAL A 23 -8.34 1.75 4.16
CA VAL A 23 -7.07 2.33 4.64
C VAL A 23 -7.17 2.87 6.06
N ILE A 24 -8.29 3.53 6.40
CA ILE A 24 -8.45 4.25 7.67
C ILE A 24 -9.23 3.41 8.68
N ALA A 25 -10.30 2.74 8.24
CA ALA A 25 -11.12 1.91 9.12
C ALA A 25 -10.36 0.67 9.54
N ASP A 26 -10.15 0.54 10.85
CA ASP A 26 -9.51 -0.62 11.43
C ASP A 26 -10.51 -1.81 11.45
N PRO A 27 -10.21 -2.92 10.74
CA PRO A 27 -11.12 -4.06 10.65
C PRO A 27 -11.34 -4.77 12.01
N ASP A 28 -10.51 -4.51 13.01
CA ASP A 28 -10.63 -5.15 14.32
C ASP A 28 -11.36 -4.27 15.35
N SER A 29 -11.43 -2.96 15.12
CA SER A 29 -12.10 -2.02 16.05
C SER A 29 -13.38 -1.37 15.48
N SER A 30 -13.57 -1.41 14.16
CA SER A 30 -14.72 -0.80 13.46
C SER A 30 -15.60 -1.88 12.84
N ASN A 31 -16.90 -1.86 13.17
CA ASN A 31 -17.87 -2.76 12.55
C ASN A 31 -17.95 -2.56 11.03
N VAL A 32 -17.82 -1.30 10.56
CA VAL A 32 -17.78 -0.96 9.13
C VAL A 32 -16.50 -1.53 8.49
N GLY A 33 -15.35 -1.37 9.13
CA GLY A 33 -14.09 -1.93 8.65
C GLY A 33 -14.15 -3.45 8.56
N ARG A 34 -14.67 -4.14 9.57
CA ARG A 34 -14.85 -5.60 9.58
C ARG A 34 -15.80 -6.06 8.47
N PHE A 35 -16.95 -5.41 8.36
CA PHE A 35 -17.93 -5.74 7.32
C PHE A 35 -17.32 -5.58 5.92
N CYS A 36 -16.72 -4.42 5.60
CA CYS A 36 -16.21 -4.13 4.26
C CYS A 36 -14.98 -4.97 3.89
N THR A 37 -14.09 -5.29 4.86
CA THR A 37 -12.81 -5.94 4.56
C THR A 37 -12.81 -7.46 4.78
N LYS A 38 -13.71 -8.00 5.61
CA LYS A 38 -13.74 -9.43 5.95
C LYS A 38 -15.08 -10.08 5.60
N GLU A 39 -16.20 -9.55 6.10
CA GLU A 39 -17.51 -10.23 6.01
C GLU A 39 -18.10 -10.17 4.61
N LEU A 40 -18.23 -8.98 4.03
CA LEU A 40 -18.80 -8.79 2.69
C LEU A 40 -17.98 -9.50 1.59
N PRO A 41 -16.65 -9.38 1.50
CA PRO A 41 -15.86 -10.11 0.51
C PRO A 41 -15.97 -11.62 0.67
N SER A 42 -15.94 -12.14 1.91
CA SER A 42 -16.07 -13.58 2.17
C SER A 42 -17.45 -14.12 1.80
N PHE A 43 -18.49 -13.36 2.12
CA PHE A 43 -19.88 -13.70 1.73
C PHE A 43 -20.05 -13.72 0.20
N LEU A 44 -19.60 -12.67 -0.48
CA LEU A 44 -19.65 -12.58 -1.95
C LEU A 44 -18.87 -13.73 -2.60
N TYR A 45 -17.67 -14.02 -2.11
CA TYR A 45 -16.86 -15.13 -2.63
C TYR A 45 -17.56 -16.47 -2.47
N GLN A 46 -18.16 -16.75 -1.30
CA GLN A 46 -18.92 -17.98 -1.06
C GLN A 46 -20.17 -18.10 -1.97
N GLN A 47 -20.88 -16.98 -2.23
CA GLN A 47 -22.01 -16.99 -3.15
C GLN A 47 -21.56 -17.24 -4.58
N LEU A 48 -20.48 -16.61 -5.03
CA LEU A 48 -19.89 -16.85 -6.35
C LEU A 48 -19.39 -18.29 -6.49
N GLU A 49 -18.78 -18.87 -5.46
CA GLU A 49 -18.34 -20.27 -5.45
C GLU A 49 -19.50 -21.23 -5.60
N LYS A 50 -20.62 -20.97 -4.90
CA LYS A 50 -21.85 -21.78 -5.02
C LYS A 50 -22.47 -21.69 -6.40
N THR A 51 -22.45 -20.49 -7.02
CA THR A 51 -23.12 -20.23 -8.31
C THR A 51 -22.28 -20.69 -9.50
N LEU A 52 -21.00 -20.38 -9.51
CA LEU A 52 -20.09 -20.60 -10.65
C LEU A 52 -19.28 -21.90 -10.53
N GLY A 53 -19.17 -22.45 -9.34
CA GLY A 53 -18.35 -23.63 -9.04
C GLY A 53 -16.84 -23.31 -8.94
N LYS A 54 -16.13 -24.14 -8.19
CA LYS A 54 -14.68 -23.94 -7.86
C LYS A 54 -13.77 -23.80 -9.09
N LYS A 55 -14.04 -24.56 -10.16
CA LYS A 55 -13.19 -24.54 -11.38
C LYS A 55 -13.31 -23.22 -12.15
N VAL A 56 -14.54 -22.67 -12.26
CA VAL A 56 -14.77 -21.39 -12.93
C VAL A 56 -14.20 -20.26 -12.08
N LEU A 57 -14.45 -20.28 -10.78
CA LEU A 57 -13.95 -19.28 -9.85
C LEU A 57 -12.41 -19.22 -9.85
N SER A 58 -11.72 -20.36 -9.86
CA SER A 58 -10.25 -20.39 -9.94
C SER A 58 -9.67 -19.91 -11.28
N ARG A 59 -10.46 -19.96 -12.37
CA ARG A 59 -10.08 -19.32 -13.64
C ARG A 59 -10.31 -17.82 -13.58
N LEU A 60 -11.41 -17.39 -12.97
CA LEU A 60 -11.74 -15.99 -12.77
C LEU A 60 -10.71 -15.31 -11.86
N ASP A 61 -10.29 -15.95 -10.77
CA ASP A 61 -9.24 -15.47 -9.87
C ASP A 61 -7.94 -15.20 -10.66
N ARG A 62 -7.54 -16.11 -11.54
CA ARG A 62 -6.34 -15.92 -12.39
C ARG A 62 -6.48 -14.77 -13.40
N LEU A 63 -7.68 -14.54 -13.94
CA LEU A 63 -7.94 -13.37 -14.78
C LEU A 63 -7.93 -12.08 -13.95
N MET A 64 -8.45 -12.15 -12.72
CA MET A 64 -8.47 -11.00 -11.78
C MET A 64 -7.09 -10.65 -11.26
N ASP A 65 -6.11 -11.56 -11.29
CA ASP A 65 -4.71 -11.28 -10.88
C ASP A 65 -4.11 -10.07 -11.63
N HIS A 66 -4.52 -9.86 -12.89
CA HIS A 66 -4.06 -8.73 -13.72
C HIS A 66 -5.10 -7.60 -13.86
N ALA A 67 -6.28 -7.74 -13.30
CA ALA A 67 -7.39 -6.80 -13.53
C ALA A 67 -7.03 -5.36 -13.13
N PHE A 68 -6.46 -5.16 -11.95
CA PHE A 68 -6.04 -3.82 -11.49
C PHE A 68 -4.97 -3.21 -12.39
N GLN A 69 -4.04 -4.03 -12.86
CA GLN A 69 -2.98 -3.59 -13.78
C GLN A 69 -3.57 -3.18 -15.14
N LEU A 70 -4.53 -3.94 -15.66
CA LEU A 70 -5.23 -3.62 -16.90
C LEU A 70 -6.08 -2.34 -16.76
N VAL A 71 -6.81 -2.19 -15.65
CA VAL A 71 -7.57 -0.95 -15.36
C VAL A 71 -6.63 0.25 -15.34
N TYR A 72 -5.49 0.14 -14.64
CA TYR A 72 -4.49 1.20 -14.60
C TYR A 72 -4.02 1.57 -16.03
N LEU A 73 -3.61 0.59 -16.83
CA LEU A 73 -3.14 0.81 -18.20
C LEU A 73 -4.23 1.44 -19.07
N THR A 74 -5.48 0.96 -18.94
CA THR A 74 -6.61 1.51 -19.71
C THR A 74 -6.84 2.99 -19.34
N VAL A 75 -6.85 3.33 -18.06
CA VAL A 75 -7.06 4.71 -17.60
C VAL A 75 -5.91 5.62 -18.03
N VAL A 76 -4.67 5.18 -17.81
CA VAL A 76 -3.49 6.00 -18.12
C VAL A 76 -3.34 6.18 -19.64
N LEU A 77 -3.33 5.09 -20.42
CA LEU A 77 -3.16 5.17 -21.87
C LEU A 77 -4.35 5.87 -22.52
N GLY A 78 -5.59 5.63 -22.06
CA GLY A 78 -6.78 6.33 -22.53
C GLY A 78 -6.70 7.84 -22.29
N SER A 79 -6.30 8.25 -21.08
CA SER A 79 -6.13 9.68 -20.76
C SER A 79 -5.03 10.33 -21.60
N TRP A 80 -3.90 9.66 -21.81
CA TRP A 80 -2.83 10.17 -22.69
C TRP A 80 -3.26 10.21 -24.16
N SER A 81 -4.03 9.23 -24.64
CA SER A 81 -4.58 9.25 -26.00
C SER A 81 -5.50 10.46 -26.21
N ILE A 82 -6.36 10.76 -25.23
CA ILE A 82 -7.21 11.98 -25.30
C ILE A 82 -6.34 13.24 -25.28
N MET A 83 -5.30 13.32 -24.46
CA MET A 83 -4.39 14.47 -24.44
C MET A 83 -3.66 14.65 -25.78
N PHE A 84 -3.17 13.58 -26.41
CA PHE A 84 -2.47 13.65 -27.67
C PHE A 84 -3.41 14.01 -28.85
N CYS A 85 -4.63 13.47 -28.86
CA CYS A 85 -5.57 13.69 -29.96
C CYS A 85 -6.35 15.00 -29.85
N TYR A 86 -6.68 15.46 -28.64
CA TYR A 86 -7.53 16.62 -28.40
C TYR A 86 -6.83 17.73 -27.61
N GLY A 87 -6.13 17.34 -26.55
CA GLY A 87 -5.52 18.30 -25.63
C GLY A 87 -4.40 19.12 -26.29
N TYR A 88 -3.59 18.51 -27.14
CA TYR A 88 -2.47 19.19 -27.80
C TYR A 88 -2.95 20.18 -28.86
N GLU A 89 -4.04 19.88 -29.55
CA GLU A 89 -4.67 20.83 -30.48
C GLU A 89 -5.19 22.06 -29.72
N GLU A 90 -5.81 21.90 -28.59
CA GLU A 90 -6.30 23.01 -27.77
C GLU A 90 -5.15 23.80 -27.09
N ILE A 91 -4.03 23.15 -26.76
CA ILE A 91 -2.80 23.84 -26.32
C ILE A 91 -2.25 24.73 -27.40
N GLU A 92 -2.27 24.29 -28.67
CA GLU A 92 -1.77 25.06 -29.81
C GLU A 92 -2.63 26.29 -30.09
N LYS A 93 -3.94 26.18 -29.89
CA LYS A 93 -4.91 27.30 -30.11
C LYS A 93 -4.88 28.32 -28.97
N SER A 94 -4.49 27.95 -27.78
CA SER A 94 -4.57 28.79 -26.59
C SER A 94 -3.36 29.73 -26.44
N ASN A 95 -3.62 31.01 -26.18
CA ASN A 95 -2.59 32.00 -25.86
C ASN A 95 -2.15 31.93 -24.38
N TYR A 96 -2.80 31.14 -23.56
CA TYR A 96 -2.56 31.08 -22.09
C TYR A 96 -1.64 29.94 -21.68
N ILE A 97 -1.21 29.08 -22.60
CA ILE A 97 -0.25 28.00 -22.36
C ILE A 97 0.71 27.91 -23.55
N SER A 98 2.00 27.74 -23.28
CA SER A 98 3.00 27.61 -24.35
C SER A 98 2.93 26.25 -25.03
N THR A 99 3.08 26.23 -26.35
CA THR A 99 3.18 24.99 -27.15
C THR A 99 4.35 24.07 -26.74
N LYS A 100 5.36 24.61 -26.04
CA LYS A 100 6.43 23.81 -25.46
C LYS A 100 5.92 22.72 -24.48
N HIS A 101 4.72 22.90 -23.91
CA HIS A 101 4.11 21.91 -23.03
C HIS A 101 3.68 20.62 -23.75
N GLN A 102 3.55 20.62 -25.06
CA GLN A 102 3.38 19.39 -25.86
C GLN A 102 4.64 18.50 -25.73
N TYR A 103 5.84 19.09 -25.87
CA TYR A 103 7.10 18.33 -25.74
C TYR A 103 7.31 17.83 -24.30
N SER A 104 7.07 18.67 -23.29
CA SER A 104 7.17 18.24 -21.89
C SER A 104 6.15 17.16 -21.56
N GLY A 105 4.97 17.17 -22.20
CA GLY A 105 3.99 16.09 -22.04
C GLY A 105 4.50 14.73 -22.52
N TYR A 106 5.19 14.67 -23.67
CA TYR A 106 5.83 13.40 -24.10
C TYR A 106 6.89 12.92 -23.11
N VAL A 107 7.71 13.83 -22.56
CA VAL A 107 8.70 13.50 -21.54
C VAL A 107 8.02 12.91 -20.29
N VAL A 108 6.97 13.57 -19.82
CA VAL A 108 6.19 13.08 -18.65
C VAL A 108 5.57 11.71 -18.93
N PHE A 109 5.01 11.50 -20.12
CA PHE A 109 4.48 10.18 -20.54
C PHE A 109 5.55 9.09 -20.46
N ILE A 110 6.72 9.34 -21.04
CA ILE A 110 7.83 8.38 -21.02
C ILE A 110 8.28 8.10 -19.58
N MET A 111 8.37 9.13 -18.73
CA MET A 111 8.72 8.96 -17.31
C MET A 111 7.68 8.10 -16.56
N CYS A 112 6.38 8.34 -16.81
CA CYS A 112 5.31 7.55 -16.20
C CYS A 112 5.39 6.08 -16.61
N MET A 113 5.49 5.81 -17.91
CA MET A 113 5.55 4.44 -18.41
C MET A 113 6.85 3.72 -17.97
N SER A 114 7.97 4.44 -17.95
CA SER A 114 9.25 3.88 -17.49
C SER A 114 9.23 3.56 -15.99
N SER A 115 8.70 4.46 -15.16
CA SER A 115 8.59 4.23 -13.71
C SER A 115 7.63 3.07 -13.39
N PHE A 116 6.51 2.97 -14.10
CA PHE A 116 5.59 1.84 -14.02
C PHE A 116 6.27 0.53 -14.42
N HIS A 117 6.96 0.52 -15.56
CA HIS A 117 7.71 -0.64 -16.03
C HIS A 117 8.75 -1.11 -15.00
N CYS A 118 9.53 -0.19 -14.42
CA CYS A 118 10.49 -0.50 -13.36
C CYS A 118 9.81 -1.09 -12.12
N ALA A 119 8.68 -0.52 -11.69
CA ALA A 119 7.94 -1.01 -10.53
C ALA A 119 7.38 -2.42 -10.76
N CYS A 120 6.84 -2.71 -11.96
CA CYS A 120 6.28 -4.01 -12.31
C CYS A 120 7.34 -5.11 -12.47
N ASN A 121 8.53 -4.77 -13.01
CA ASN A 121 9.51 -5.79 -13.41
C ASN A 121 10.66 -5.98 -12.42
N THR A 122 10.84 -5.09 -11.43
CA THR A 122 11.84 -5.28 -10.41
C THR A 122 11.31 -6.19 -9.31
N PRO A 123 11.90 -7.38 -9.07
CA PRO A 123 11.42 -8.28 -8.03
C PRO A 123 11.66 -7.71 -6.62
N PRO A 124 10.80 -8.03 -5.65
CA PRO A 124 10.95 -7.56 -4.26
C PRO A 124 12.10 -8.22 -3.50
N GLY A 125 12.69 -9.26 -4.07
CA GLY A 125 13.53 -10.24 -3.41
C GLY A 125 12.73 -11.48 -2.99
N SER A 126 13.41 -12.59 -2.79
CA SER A 126 12.80 -13.85 -2.33
C SER A 126 13.74 -14.57 -1.38
N VAL A 127 13.26 -14.84 -0.17
CA VAL A 127 13.99 -15.59 0.85
C VAL A 127 13.77 -17.07 0.64
N THR A 128 14.86 -17.77 0.33
CA THR A 128 14.92 -19.22 0.15
C THR A 128 16.09 -19.77 0.96
N ALA A 129 16.23 -21.07 1.07
CA ALA A 129 17.40 -21.68 1.72
C ALA A 129 18.73 -21.23 1.09
N ARG A 130 18.74 -20.87 -0.21
CA ARG A 130 19.93 -20.39 -0.90
C ARG A 130 20.18 -18.90 -0.71
N THR A 131 19.13 -18.07 -0.67
CA THR A 131 19.24 -16.61 -0.65
C THR A 131 19.13 -16.01 0.75
N ILE A 132 18.91 -16.82 1.79
CA ILE A 132 18.72 -16.35 3.16
C ILE A 132 19.90 -15.49 3.65
N THR A 133 21.13 -15.85 3.33
CA THR A 133 22.35 -15.10 3.69
C THR A 133 22.44 -13.72 3.05
N LEU A 134 21.76 -13.53 1.91
CA LEU A 134 21.70 -12.23 1.22
C LEU A 134 20.79 -11.25 1.95
N PHE A 135 19.73 -11.75 2.60
CA PHE A 135 18.66 -10.95 3.20
C PHE A 135 18.68 -10.94 4.74
N ASP A 136 19.52 -11.73 5.38
CA ASP A 136 19.62 -11.87 6.83
C ASP A 136 20.57 -10.81 7.42
N HIS A 137 20.13 -9.56 7.41
CA HIS A 137 20.93 -8.42 7.90
C HIS A 137 20.18 -7.57 8.94
N TYR A 138 18.95 -7.93 9.27
CA TYR A 138 18.18 -7.28 10.33
C TYR A 138 18.17 -8.13 11.60
N GLU A 139 18.35 -7.48 12.73
CA GLU A 139 18.21 -8.11 14.04
C GLU A 139 16.72 -8.35 14.36
N TYR A 140 16.45 -9.34 15.20
CA TYR A 140 15.11 -9.56 15.74
C TYR A 140 14.83 -8.53 16.83
N ASP A 141 13.63 -7.93 16.81
CA ASP A 141 13.18 -6.97 17.83
C ASP A 141 12.41 -7.65 18.97
N ASP A 142 12.21 -8.96 18.90
CA ASP A 142 11.46 -9.83 19.83
C ASP A 142 10.02 -9.36 20.12
N VAL A 143 9.59 -8.27 19.47
CA VAL A 143 8.23 -7.70 19.52
C VAL A 143 7.43 -8.09 18.30
N LEU A 144 7.85 -7.61 17.11
CA LEU A 144 7.20 -7.93 15.83
C LEU A 144 7.79 -9.15 15.15
N TYR A 145 9.08 -9.42 15.40
CA TYR A 145 9.85 -10.48 14.74
C TYR A 145 10.66 -11.27 15.75
N LYS A 146 10.40 -12.58 15.77
CA LYS A 146 11.11 -13.55 16.59
C LYS A 146 11.79 -14.59 15.70
N ASN A 147 12.85 -15.21 16.19
CA ASN A 147 13.51 -16.30 15.48
C ASN A 147 12.61 -17.53 15.43
N GLN A 148 11.93 -17.73 14.31
CA GLN A 148 10.94 -18.80 14.11
C GLN A 148 11.13 -19.44 12.73
N THR A 149 10.60 -20.64 12.56
CA THR A 149 10.53 -21.31 11.25
C THR A 149 9.24 -20.93 10.54
N CYS A 150 9.34 -20.61 9.25
CA CYS A 150 8.16 -20.36 8.42
C CYS A 150 7.34 -21.65 8.28
N PRO A 151 6.07 -21.69 8.69
CA PRO A 151 5.26 -22.93 8.64
C PRO A 151 5.02 -23.40 7.21
N THR A 152 4.97 -22.48 6.24
CA THR A 152 4.68 -22.79 4.83
C THR A 152 5.90 -23.31 4.08
N LEU A 153 7.04 -22.63 4.18
CA LEU A 153 8.24 -22.97 3.42
C LEU A 153 9.28 -23.77 4.21
N LYS A 154 9.07 -24.00 5.51
CA LYS A 154 9.98 -24.72 6.40
C LYS A 154 11.42 -24.16 6.46
N ILE A 155 11.58 -22.87 6.17
CA ILE A 155 12.84 -22.13 6.28
C ILE A 155 12.82 -21.20 7.49
N ARG A 156 13.97 -20.79 7.99
CA ARG A 156 14.08 -19.76 9.04
C ARG A 156 13.47 -18.45 8.55
N LYS A 157 12.57 -17.89 9.35
CA LYS A 157 11.90 -16.61 9.07
C LYS A 157 12.83 -15.49 9.54
N ILE A 158 13.49 -14.83 8.60
CA ILE A 158 14.35 -13.68 8.91
C ILE A 158 13.52 -12.47 9.35
N ALA A 159 14.12 -11.58 10.13
CA ALA A 159 13.46 -10.36 10.60
C ALA A 159 12.95 -9.52 9.41
N ARG A 160 11.84 -8.81 9.60
CA ARG A 160 11.17 -7.95 8.60
C ARG A 160 10.67 -8.68 7.35
N SER A 161 10.65 -10.01 7.34
CA SER A 161 10.17 -10.79 6.20
C SER A 161 8.79 -11.37 6.45
N LYS A 162 8.05 -11.61 5.37
CA LYS A 162 6.71 -12.22 5.40
C LYS A 162 6.49 -13.12 4.20
N TYR A 163 5.77 -14.23 4.40
CA TYR A 163 5.26 -15.03 3.30
C TYR A 163 4.07 -14.31 2.66
N ASP A 164 4.20 -14.00 1.38
CA ASP A 164 3.13 -13.42 0.57
C ASP A 164 2.37 -14.53 -0.17
N ARG A 165 1.05 -14.56 0.01
CA ARG A 165 0.18 -15.59 -0.55
C ARG A 165 -0.05 -15.43 -2.05
N PHE A 166 -0.07 -14.17 -2.53
CA PHE A 166 -0.31 -13.86 -3.94
C PHE A 166 0.88 -14.29 -4.79
N THR A 167 2.09 -13.90 -4.40
CA THR A 167 3.32 -14.30 -5.11
C THR A 167 3.86 -15.66 -4.69
N ARG A 168 3.30 -16.26 -3.61
CA ARG A 168 3.73 -17.55 -3.00
C ARG A 168 5.22 -17.56 -2.64
N ARG A 169 5.77 -16.42 -2.24
CA ARG A 169 7.18 -16.22 -1.89
C ARG A 169 7.32 -15.63 -0.50
N HIS A 170 8.44 -15.90 0.13
CA HIS A 170 8.82 -15.23 1.36
C HIS A 170 9.61 -13.97 0.99
N VAL A 171 9.00 -12.81 1.20
CA VAL A 171 9.52 -11.51 0.74
C VAL A 171 10.28 -10.83 1.87
N PRO A 172 11.56 -10.44 1.67
CA PRO A 172 12.33 -9.69 2.66
C PRO A 172 11.80 -8.24 2.76
N ARG A 173 11.81 -7.71 3.97
CA ARG A 173 11.31 -6.35 4.28
C ARG A 173 9.96 -6.09 3.61
N PHE A 174 9.03 -7.04 3.79
CA PHE A 174 7.72 -7.02 3.14
C PHE A 174 6.92 -5.77 3.53
N ASP A 175 6.46 -5.02 2.53
CA ASP A 175 5.59 -3.86 2.71
C ASP A 175 4.12 -4.24 2.52
N HIS A 176 3.73 -4.51 1.29
CA HIS A 176 2.38 -4.98 0.92
C HIS A 176 2.40 -5.67 -0.45
N PHE A 177 1.31 -6.33 -0.82
CA PHE A 177 1.05 -6.71 -2.20
C PHE A 177 0.28 -5.57 -2.89
N CYS A 178 0.80 -5.10 -4.03
CA CYS A 178 0.21 -4.01 -4.79
C CYS A 178 -0.42 -4.55 -6.08
N GLY A 179 -1.75 -4.58 -6.15
CA GLY A 179 -2.48 -5.06 -7.33
C GLY A 179 -2.22 -4.21 -8.58
N TRP A 180 -1.99 -2.91 -8.43
CA TRP A 180 -1.73 -1.99 -9.55
C TRP A 180 -0.46 -2.32 -10.33
N ILE A 181 0.58 -2.80 -9.66
CA ILE A 181 1.82 -3.27 -10.29
C ILE A 181 1.88 -4.81 -10.35
N ASN A 182 0.84 -5.48 -9.85
CA ASN A 182 0.70 -6.93 -9.76
C ASN A 182 1.93 -7.62 -9.13
N GLN A 183 2.45 -7.04 -8.05
CA GLN A 183 3.64 -7.54 -7.39
C GLN A 183 3.65 -7.21 -5.90
N ALA A 184 4.33 -8.03 -5.10
CA ALA A 184 4.68 -7.66 -3.74
C ALA A 184 5.72 -6.54 -3.74
N VAL A 185 5.56 -5.60 -2.81
CA VAL A 185 6.55 -4.55 -2.53
C VAL A 185 7.38 -4.99 -1.33
N GLY A 186 8.71 -5.01 -1.51
CA GLY A 186 9.67 -5.47 -0.51
C GLY A 186 11.02 -4.77 -0.65
N GLU A 187 12.08 -5.36 -0.09
CA GLU A 187 13.38 -4.72 0.05
C GLU A 187 13.96 -4.17 -1.26
N GLN A 188 13.92 -4.95 -2.35
CA GLN A 188 14.65 -4.59 -3.56
C GLN A 188 13.88 -3.67 -4.50
N ASN A 189 12.53 -3.68 -4.44
CA ASN A 189 11.71 -2.89 -5.35
C ASN A 189 10.96 -1.71 -4.70
N TYR A 190 11.02 -1.52 -3.37
CA TYR A 190 10.34 -0.43 -2.70
C TYR A 190 10.75 0.96 -3.24
N ARG A 191 12.02 1.16 -3.60
CA ARG A 191 12.51 2.39 -4.24
C ARG A 191 11.84 2.69 -5.58
N TRP A 192 11.58 1.65 -6.38
CA TRP A 192 10.91 1.78 -7.67
C TRP A 192 9.42 2.07 -7.50
N PHE A 193 8.82 1.49 -6.46
CA PHE A 193 7.46 1.81 -6.06
C PHE A 193 7.33 3.29 -5.63
N LEU A 194 8.26 3.81 -4.83
CA LEU A 194 8.28 5.23 -4.46
C LEU A 194 8.48 6.14 -5.68
N LEU A 195 9.37 5.78 -6.58
CA LEU A 195 9.57 6.51 -7.84
C LEU A 195 8.29 6.52 -8.67
N PHE A 196 7.64 5.37 -8.83
CA PHE A 196 6.36 5.25 -9.51
C PHE A 196 5.31 6.20 -8.91
N LEU A 197 5.12 6.19 -7.60
CA LEU A 197 4.19 7.09 -6.93
C LEU A 197 4.56 8.57 -7.15
N THR A 198 5.84 8.93 -6.97
CA THR A 198 6.30 10.31 -7.11
C THR A 198 6.06 10.84 -8.52
N VAL A 199 6.43 10.07 -9.54
CA VAL A 199 6.23 10.47 -10.94
C VAL A 199 4.74 10.66 -11.24
N HIS A 200 3.87 9.77 -10.73
CA HIS A 200 2.43 9.87 -10.95
C HIS A 200 1.78 11.05 -10.22
N VAL A 201 2.23 11.36 -9.00
CA VAL A 201 1.81 12.58 -8.28
C VAL A 201 2.15 13.82 -9.11
N LEU A 202 3.41 13.91 -9.56
CA LEU A 202 3.87 15.05 -10.37
C LEU A 202 3.13 15.15 -11.71
N MET A 203 2.90 14.01 -12.38
CA MET A 203 2.10 13.94 -13.60
C MET A 203 0.68 14.46 -13.38
N CYS A 204 0.00 14.04 -12.31
CA CYS A 204 -1.36 14.45 -12.03
C CYS A 204 -1.46 15.95 -11.75
N PHE A 205 -0.55 16.52 -10.95
CA PHE A 205 -0.50 17.96 -10.73
C PHE A 205 -0.19 18.74 -11.99
N TYR A 206 0.81 18.29 -12.75
CA TYR A 206 1.22 18.94 -13.98
C TYR A 206 0.10 18.89 -15.04
N GLY A 207 -0.51 17.72 -15.24
CA GLY A 207 -1.59 17.55 -16.23
C GLY A 207 -2.84 18.33 -15.81
N SER A 208 -3.22 18.31 -14.53
CA SER A 208 -4.32 19.14 -14.03
C SER A 208 -4.06 20.63 -14.27
N TRP A 209 -2.85 21.12 -13.97
CA TRP A 209 -2.46 22.50 -14.23
C TRP A 209 -2.50 22.83 -15.73
N ALA A 210 -1.98 21.97 -16.59
CA ALA A 210 -1.95 22.23 -18.04
C ALA A 210 -3.36 22.32 -18.64
N VAL A 211 -4.24 21.37 -18.29
CA VAL A 211 -5.64 21.42 -18.74
C VAL A 211 -6.38 22.61 -18.15
N PHE A 212 -6.14 22.95 -16.88
CA PHE A 212 -6.69 24.17 -16.28
C PHE A 212 -6.31 25.43 -17.08
N ARG A 213 -5.04 25.54 -17.52
CA ARG A 213 -4.58 26.69 -18.32
C ARG A 213 -5.27 26.78 -19.66
N VAL A 214 -5.57 25.66 -20.32
CA VAL A 214 -6.34 25.62 -21.56
C VAL A 214 -7.78 26.10 -21.33
N LEU A 215 -8.46 25.53 -20.33
CA LEU A 215 -9.85 25.90 -20.00
C LEU A 215 -9.96 27.35 -19.53
N TYR A 216 -9.00 27.83 -18.76
CA TYR A 216 -8.91 29.22 -18.32
C TYR A 216 -8.69 30.17 -19.53
N GLY A 217 -7.86 29.75 -20.49
CA GLY A 217 -7.68 30.50 -21.76
C GLY A 217 -8.98 30.67 -22.50
N GLU A 218 -9.76 29.63 -22.66
CA GLU A 218 -11.09 29.68 -23.29
C GLU A 218 -12.03 30.65 -22.57
N ILE A 219 -12.02 30.70 -21.24
CA ILE A 219 -12.84 31.66 -20.47
C ILE A 219 -12.44 33.09 -20.76
N MET A 220 -11.13 33.37 -20.77
CA MET A 220 -10.62 34.74 -20.97
C MET A 220 -10.71 35.22 -22.39
N GLU A 221 -10.38 34.37 -23.36
CA GLU A 221 -10.40 34.74 -24.80
C GLU A 221 -11.82 35.01 -25.32
N LYS A 222 -12.80 34.32 -24.75
CA LYS A 222 -14.22 34.48 -25.15
C LYS A 222 -15.02 35.35 -24.18
N ASP A 223 -14.37 35.93 -23.18
CA ASP A 223 -15.02 36.75 -22.14
C ASP A 223 -16.29 36.09 -21.57
N LEU A 224 -16.18 34.76 -21.28
CA LEU A 224 -17.34 33.96 -20.90
C LEU A 224 -18.00 34.40 -19.62
N LEU A 225 -17.29 35.10 -18.75
CA LEU A 225 -17.86 35.60 -17.47
C LEU A 225 -18.81 36.78 -17.65
N ASN A 226 -18.67 37.53 -18.76
CA ASN A 226 -19.53 38.66 -19.13
C ASN A 226 -20.51 38.32 -20.28
N ALA A 227 -20.47 37.06 -20.75
CA ALA A 227 -21.32 36.63 -21.86
C ALA A 227 -22.79 36.44 -21.43
N THR A 228 -23.70 36.64 -22.40
CA THR A 228 -25.11 36.32 -22.25
C THR A 228 -25.40 34.99 -22.91
N PHE A 229 -26.03 34.07 -22.23
CA PHE A 229 -26.41 32.75 -22.70
C PHE A 229 -27.92 32.68 -22.94
N PHE A 230 -28.34 31.93 -23.96
CA PHE A 230 -29.74 31.70 -24.24
C PHE A 230 -30.19 30.37 -23.62
N ASN A 231 -31.24 30.38 -22.84
CA ASN A 231 -31.88 29.16 -22.39
C ASN A 231 -32.62 28.50 -23.58
N ALA A 232 -32.17 27.32 -23.98
CA ALA A 232 -32.71 26.62 -25.15
C ALA A 232 -34.21 26.22 -25.00
N ILE A 233 -34.73 26.16 -23.78
CA ILE A 233 -36.12 25.76 -23.50
C ILE A 233 -37.05 26.97 -23.44
N THR A 234 -36.63 28.05 -22.78
CA THR A 234 -37.48 29.24 -22.56
C THR A 234 -37.20 30.37 -23.52
N GLY A 235 -36.11 30.34 -24.28
CA GLY A 235 -35.63 31.43 -25.12
C GLY A 235 -35.17 32.67 -24.36
N ALA A 236 -35.13 32.61 -23.03
CA ALA A 236 -34.73 33.73 -22.20
C ALA A 236 -33.21 33.93 -22.20
N GLU A 237 -32.81 35.21 -22.22
CA GLU A 237 -31.43 35.59 -21.99
C GLU A 237 -31.08 35.48 -20.53
N VAL A 238 -29.92 34.79 -20.26
CA VAL A 238 -29.40 34.59 -18.91
C VAL A 238 -27.97 35.07 -18.86
N GLN A 239 -27.69 35.98 -17.94
CA GLN A 239 -26.30 36.41 -17.68
C GLN A 239 -25.44 35.24 -17.18
N ALA A 240 -24.17 35.19 -17.61
CA ALA A 240 -23.23 34.20 -17.21
C ALA A 240 -23.09 34.16 -15.67
N ASP A 241 -23.12 33.00 -15.12
CA ASP A 241 -22.62 32.70 -13.77
C ASP A 241 -21.58 31.58 -13.84
N SER A 242 -20.89 31.32 -12.75
CA SER A 242 -19.83 30.29 -12.71
C SER A 242 -20.35 28.90 -13.07
N TRP A 243 -21.62 28.59 -12.79
CA TRP A 243 -22.22 27.30 -13.10
C TRP A 243 -22.55 27.17 -14.59
N ILE A 244 -23.07 28.24 -15.21
CA ILE A 244 -23.37 28.29 -16.65
C ILE A 244 -22.07 28.17 -17.46
N VAL A 245 -21.01 28.90 -17.05
CA VAL A 245 -19.69 28.82 -17.67
C VAL A 245 -19.08 27.42 -17.53
N PHE A 246 -19.12 26.84 -16.34
CA PHE A 246 -18.66 25.46 -16.13
C PHE A 246 -19.43 24.48 -17.04
N HIS A 247 -20.73 24.66 -17.15
CA HIS A 247 -21.57 23.81 -17.98
C HIS A 247 -21.24 23.93 -19.46
N TYR A 248 -21.04 25.16 -19.94
CA TYR A 248 -20.60 25.43 -21.27
C TYR A 248 -19.26 24.77 -21.61
N LEU A 249 -18.26 24.94 -20.72
CA LEU A 249 -16.95 24.31 -20.88
C LEU A 249 -17.05 22.79 -20.86
N PHE A 250 -17.86 22.23 -19.97
CA PHE A 250 -18.05 20.80 -19.88
C PHE A 250 -18.68 20.21 -21.15
N LEU A 251 -19.66 20.89 -21.73
CA LEU A 251 -20.28 20.46 -22.99
C LEU A 251 -19.34 20.65 -24.18
N ARG A 252 -18.57 21.71 -24.20
CA ARG A 252 -17.63 22.05 -25.26
C ARG A 252 -16.38 21.17 -25.27
N HIS A 253 -15.79 20.94 -24.10
CA HIS A 253 -14.53 20.22 -23.90
C HIS A 253 -14.70 19.07 -22.91
N MET A 254 -15.71 18.23 -23.11
CA MET A 254 -16.06 17.14 -22.17
C MET A 254 -14.87 16.23 -21.84
N GLN A 255 -14.05 15.91 -22.84
CA GLN A 255 -12.88 15.05 -22.67
C GLN A 255 -11.83 15.72 -21.75
N LEU A 256 -11.51 17.00 -22.00
CA LEU A 256 -10.53 17.73 -21.19
C LEU A 256 -11.03 17.99 -19.78
N CYS A 257 -12.30 18.36 -19.62
CA CYS A 257 -12.91 18.53 -18.30
C CYS A 257 -12.90 17.22 -17.50
N SER A 258 -13.17 16.09 -18.15
CA SER A 258 -13.11 14.76 -17.51
C SER A 258 -11.69 14.41 -17.06
N ILE A 259 -10.68 14.67 -17.89
CA ILE A 259 -9.26 14.48 -17.52
C ILE A 259 -8.87 15.43 -16.41
N PHE A 260 -9.28 16.70 -16.46
CA PHE A 260 -9.00 17.67 -15.41
C PHE A 260 -9.51 17.22 -14.05
N ILE A 261 -10.77 16.76 -13.98
CA ILE A 261 -11.37 16.26 -12.74
C ILE A 261 -10.64 15.01 -12.27
N LEU A 262 -10.40 14.04 -13.17
CA LEU A 262 -9.69 12.81 -12.84
C LEU A 262 -8.29 13.09 -12.29
N MET A 263 -7.50 13.90 -12.98
CA MET A 263 -6.13 14.23 -12.55
C MET A 263 -6.10 15.04 -11.27
N SER A 264 -7.03 15.98 -11.06
CA SER A 264 -7.11 16.76 -9.82
C SER A 264 -7.42 15.89 -8.62
N VAL A 265 -8.39 14.99 -8.73
CA VAL A 265 -8.73 14.05 -7.66
C VAL A 265 -7.56 13.09 -7.40
N MET A 266 -6.98 12.52 -8.45
CA MET A 266 -5.85 11.60 -8.32
C MET A 266 -4.59 12.28 -7.78
N ALA A 267 -4.34 13.55 -8.10
CA ALA A 267 -3.24 14.32 -7.53
C ALA A 267 -3.33 14.37 -6.00
N VAL A 268 -4.50 14.66 -5.45
CA VAL A 268 -4.73 14.71 -4.00
C VAL A 268 -4.59 13.32 -3.38
N VAL A 269 -5.26 12.33 -3.94
CA VAL A 269 -5.27 10.95 -3.41
C VAL A 269 -3.86 10.36 -3.40
N LEU A 270 -3.15 10.44 -4.53
CA LEU A 270 -1.78 9.91 -4.63
C LEU A 270 -0.78 10.73 -3.79
N CYS A 271 -0.99 12.04 -3.63
CA CYS A 271 -0.17 12.87 -2.75
C CYS A 271 -0.30 12.44 -1.29
N ILE A 272 -1.51 12.19 -0.79
CA ILE A 272 -1.75 11.67 0.56
C ILE A 272 -1.09 10.30 0.72
N PHE A 273 -1.23 9.43 -0.27
CA PHE A 273 -0.64 8.10 -0.24
C PHE A 273 0.89 8.13 -0.29
N LEU A 274 1.48 8.95 -1.14
CA LEU A 274 2.93 9.18 -1.16
C LEU A 274 3.43 9.75 0.17
N SER A 275 2.72 10.73 0.74
CA SER A 275 3.07 11.34 2.04
C SER A 275 3.07 10.29 3.16
N PHE A 276 2.11 9.37 3.17
CA PHE A 276 2.09 8.24 4.09
C PHE A 276 3.33 7.35 3.91
N HIS A 277 3.70 6.99 2.67
CA HIS A 277 4.89 6.18 2.41
C HIS A 277 6.20 6.89 2.77
N LEU A 278 6.30 8.20 2.53
CA LEU A 278 7.44 9.01 2.97
C LEU A 278 7.54 9.08 4.50
N TYR A 279 6.39 9.20 5.18
CA TYR A 279 6.33 9.18 6.65
C TYR A 279 6.81 7.84 7.22
N ILE A 280 6.29 6.70 6.75
CA ILE A 280 6.74 5.40 7.26
C ILE A 280 8.21 5.12 6.90
N THR A 281 8.68 5.57 5.73
CA THR A 281 10.10 5.51 5.35
C THR A 281 10.97 6.34 6.30
N SER A 282 10.55 7.54 6.67
CA SER A 282 11.28 8.40 7.62
C SER A 282 11.45 7.75 8.99
N LYS A 283 10.60 6.79 9.34
CA LYS A 283 10.64 5.97 10.57
C LYS A 283 11.22 4.59 10.36
N ASN A 284 11.78 4.31 9.20
CA ASN A 284 12.21 2.98 8.78
C ASN A 284 11.18 1.88 9.08
N MET A 285 9.92 2.15 8.81
CA MET A 285 8.84 1.18 8.90
C MET A 285 8.35 0.78 7.52
N THR A 286 7.81 -0.41 7.40
CA THR A 286 6.99 -0.83 6.27
C THR A 286 5.51 -0.65 6.59
N THR A 287 4.64 -0.67 5.58
CA THR A 287 3.18 -0.63 5.79
C THR A 287 2.72 -1.78 6.70
N ASN A 288 3.25 -2.99 6.47
CA ASN A 288 2.96 -4.15 7.34
C ASN A 288 3.40 -3.92 8.80
N GLU A 289 4.57 -3.30 9.02
CA GLU A 289 5.07 -2.97 10.36
C GLU A 289 4.25 -1.85 11.02
N PHE A 290 3.86 -0.84 10.25
CA PHE A 290 3.03 0.26 10.74
C PHE A 290 1.71 -0.25 11.37
N PHE A 291 1.02 -1.17 10.68
CA PHE A 291 -0.21 -1.76 11.21
C PHE A 291 0.05 -2.68 12.41
N LYS A 292 1.13 -3.45 12.41
CA LYS A 292 1.54 -4.25 13.57
C LYS A 292 1.85 -3.36 14.78
N TRP A 293 2.61 -2.29 14.60
CA TRP A 293 2.89 -1.32 15.66
C TRP A 293 1.62 -0.62 16.18
N LYS A 294 0.65 -0.38 15.31
CA LYS A 294 -0.66 0.13 15.74
C LYS A 294 -1.38 -0.84 16.67
N SER A 295 -1.26 -2.15 16.41
CA SER A 295 -1.81 -3.20 17.28
C SER A 295 -1.07 -3.31 18.61
N VAL A 296 0.27 -3.27 18.59
CA VAL A 296 1.10 -3.25 19.82
C VAL A 296 0.75 -2.05 20.70
N ARG A 297 0.65 -0.85 20.13
CA ARG A 297 0.27 0.35 20.88
C ARG A 297 -1.13 0.26 21.48
N ARG A 298 -2.10 -0.33 20.75
CA ARG A 298 -3.46 -0.53 21.28
C ARG A 298 -3.46 -1.53 22.43
N TRP A 299 -2.75 -2.65 22.29
CA TRP A 299 -2.61 -3.63 23.35
C TRP A 299 -1.97 -3.00 24.59
N HIS A 300 -0.82 -2.34 24.45
CA HIS A 300 -0.13 -1.68 25.54
C HIS A 300 -1.03 -0.66 26.29
N LYS A 301 -1.79 0.15 25.52
CA LYS A 301 -2.74 1.10 26.13
C LYS A 301 -3.82 0.40 26.94
N LYS A 302 -4.37 -0.72 26.43
CA LYS A 302 -5.38 -1.51 27.16
C LYS A 302 -4.83 -2.12 28.43
N GLU A 303 -3.65 -2.70 28.37
CA GLU A 303 -3.03 -3.31 29.55
C GLU A 303 -2.65 -2.26 30.59
N LYS A 304 -2.12 -1.11 30.16
CA LYS A 304 -1.85 0.00 31.07
C LYS A 304 -3.12 0.52 31.76
N GLN A 305 -4.22 0.62 31.04
CA GLN A 305 -5.52 1.00 31.64
C GLN A 305 -6.02 -0.02 32.66
N LYS A 306 -5.87 -1.33 32.36
CA LYS A 306 -6.22 -2.39 33.33
C LYS A 306 -5.37 -2.30 34.59
N TYR A 307 -4.07 -2.10 34.43
CA TYR A 307 -3.14 -1.95 35.53
C TYR A 307 -3.46 -0.71 36.40
N GLU A 308 -3.71 0.44 35.79
CA GLU A 308 -4.12 1.66 36.49
C GLU A 308 -5.45 1.47 37.25
N GLN A 309 -6.39 0.73 36.66
CA GLN A 309 -7.64 0.39 37.33
C GLN A 309 -7.43 -0.53 38.51
N SER A 310 -6.60 -1.57 38.38
CA SER A 310 -6.27 -2.50 39.47
C SER A 310 -5.60 -1.80 40.65
N LEU A 311 -4.71 -0.85 40.40
CA LEU A 311 -4.09 0.00 41.42
C LEU A 311 -5.13 0.86 42.14
N LYS A 312 -6.08 1.45 41.37
CA LYS A 312 -7.11 2.35 41.92
C LYS A 312 -8.12 1.64 42.81
N TYR A 313 -8.41 0.39 42.56
CA TYR A 313 -9.36 -0.40 43.32
C TYR A 313 -8.69 -1.30 44.41
N GLY A 314 -7.38 -1.15 44.61
CA GLY A 314 -6.65 -1.90 45.63
C GLY A 314 -6.54 -3.41 45.37
N GLU A 315 -6.84 -3.87 44.16
CA GLU A 315 -6.74 -5.30 43.76
C GLU A 315 -5.30 -5.75 43.44
N VAL A 316 -4.31 -4.88 43.64
CA VAL A 316 -2.89 -5.30 43.59
C VAL A 316 -2.60 -6.04 44.87
N ALA A 317 -2.75 -7.35 44.83
CA ALA A 317 -2.42 -8.19 45.95
C ALA A 317 -0.98 -7.93 46.43
N GLY A 318 -0.85 -7.30 47.61
CA GLY A 318 0.43 -7.02 48.23
C GLY A 318 1.21 -8.28 48.53
N LYS A 319 2.03 -8.73 47.62
CA LYS A 319 3.17 -9.59 47.90
C LYS A 319 4.43 -8.79 47.58
N LYS A 320 4.94 -8.08 48.61
CA LYS A 320 6.36 -7.78 48.70
C LYS A 320 7.10 -9.15 48.84
N THR A 321 7.58 -9.66 47.72
CA THR A 321 8.65 -10.64 47.75
C THR A 321 9.90 -9.92 47.27
N ASN A 322 10.84 -9.75 48.24
CA ASN A 322 12.24 -9.50 47.94
C ASN A 322 12.73 -10.62 47.03
N SER A 323 13.06 -10.33 45.81
CA SER A 323 14.03 -11.10 45.02
C SER A 323 14.43 -10.28 43.81
N GLU A 324 15.71 -10.23 43.62
CA GLU A 324 16.54 -9.55 42.66
C GLU A 324 16.08 -9.70 41.19
N SER A 325 16.25 -8.61 40.48
CA SER A 325 16.66 -8.47 39.10
C SER A 325 16.66 -9.74 38.21
N ASN A 326 15.70 -9.83 37.30
CA ASN A 326 15.97 -10.33 35.96
C ASN A 326 15.06 -9.62 34.97
N ASN A 327 15.67 -8.70 34.19
CA ASN A 327 15.07 -8.01 33.08
C ASN A 327 14.82 -9.00 31.92
N SER A 328 13.67 -9.61 31.89
CA SER A 328 13.13 -10.26 30.71
C SER A 328 11.71 -9.73 30.47
N THR A 329 11.59 -8.78 29.56
CA THR A 329 10.32 -8.26 29.05
C THR A 329 9.61 -9.38 28.29
N SER A 330 8.85 -10.23 28.98
CA SER A 330 8.00 -11.21 28.33
C SER A 330 6.79 -10.51 27.71
N VAL A 331 6.84 -10.28 26.43
CA VAL A 331 5.66 -9.91 25.62
C VAL A 331 4.71 -11.11 25.61
N PRO A 332 3.43 -10.95 25.98
CA PRO A 332 2.48 -12.06 26.08
C PRO A 332 2.36 -12.82 24.76
N ARG A 333 2.16 -14.13 24.86
CA ARG A 333 2.00 -15.07 23.72
C ARG A 333 0.88 -14.69 22.74
N GLU A 334 -0.11 -13.91 23.16
CA GLU A 334 -1.23 -13.49 22.30
C GLU A 334 -0.84 -12.56 21.13
N LEU A 335 0.34 -11.91 21.19
CA LEU A 335 0.82 -11.09 20.06
C LEU A 335 1.52 -11.92 18.99
N SER A 336 1.91 -13.16 19.26
CA SER A 336 2.52 -14.05 18.26
C SER A 336 1.51 -14.60 17.26
N ASP A 337 0.20 -14.58 17.58
CA ASP A 337 -0.86 -15.20 16.76
C ASP A 337 -1.66 -14.19 15.90
N VAL A 338 -1.29 -12.89 15.92
CA VAL A 338 -1.82 -11.91 14.98
C VAL A 338 -1.07 -12.04 13.64
N ASP A 339 -0.92 -13.24 13.15
CA ASP A 339 -0.77 -13.52 11.72
C ASP A 339 -2.17 -13.35 11.09
N VAL A 340 -2.52 -12.11 10.79
CA VAL A 340 -3.67 -11.79 9.94
C VAL A 340 -3.41 -12.43 8.58
N GLY A 341 -3.83 -13.68 8.45
CA GLY A 341 -3.81 -14.29 7.15
C GLY A 341 -3.49 -15.77 7.02
N CYS A 342 -3.61 -16.60 8.07
CA CYS A 342 -3.54 -18.05 7.92
C CYS A 342 -4.68 -18.74 8.68
N THR A 343 -5.92 -18.60 8.22
CA THR A 343 -7.01 -19.48 8.63
C THR A 343 -7.32 -20.46 7.52
N GLY A 344 -6.85 -21.70 7.70
CA GLY A 344 -7.48 -22.87 7.11
C GLY A 344 -8.78 -23.19 7.86
N PRO A 345 -9.75 -23.91 7.23
CA PRO A 345 -11.04 -24.15 7.84
C PRO A 345 -10.94 -25.32 8.82
N ARG A 346 -11.06 -25.07 10.11
CA ARG A 346 -11.74 -25.88 11.12
C ARG A 346 -11.52 -25.27 12.51
N GLY A 347 -12.55 -24.59 12.98
CA GLY A 347 -12.65 -24.23 14.39
C GLY A 347 -13.07 -25.47 15.19
N GLU A 348 -12.34 -25.81 16.20
CA GLU A 348 -12.83 -26.51 17.37
C GLU A 348 -12.60 -25.64 18.59
N LEU A 349 -13.73 -25.20 19.17
CA LEU A 349 -13.76 -24.59 20.49
C LEU A 349 -13.33 -25.65 21.51
N LEU A 350 -12.18 -25.48 22.14
CA LEU A 350 -11.88 -26.10 23.42
C LEU A 350 -12.14 -25.04 24.50
N GLN A 351 -13.32 -25.18 25.13
CA GLN A 351 -13.60 -24.57 26.43
C GLN A 351 -12.70 -25.25 27.47
N HIS A 352 -11.69 -24.53 27.96
CA HIS A 352 -11.09 -24.82 29.25
C HIS A 352 -11.46 -23.71 30.23
N SER A 353 -12.46 -24.00 31.05
CA SER A 353 -12.75 -23.29 32.29
C SER A 353 -11.64 -23.62 33.30
N SER A 354 -10.77 -22.67 33.56
CA SER A 354 -10.05 -22.57 34.83
C SER A 354 -9.88 -21.09 35.15
N SER A 355 -10.63 -20.66 36.15
CA SER A 355 -10.53 -19.36 36.78
C SER A 355 -9.20 -19.26 37.54
N SER A 356 -8.13 -18.92 36.82
CA SER A 356 -6.93 -18.36 37.43
C SER A 356 -7.05 -16.83 37.32
N VAL A 357 -7.15 -16.16 38.44
CA VAL A 357 -7.02 -14.70 38.55
C VAL A 357 -5.64 -14.36 37.97
N SER A 358 -5.61 -13.89 36.74
CA SER A 358 -4.37 -13.42 36.11
C SER A 358 -3.95 -12.14 36.83
N GLU A 359 -2.81 -12.21 37.55
CA GLU A 359 -2.19 -11.00 38.13
C GLU A 359 -2.03 -9.94 37.03
N VAL A 360 -2.64 -8.76 37.24
CA VAL A 360 -2.50 -7.62 36.33
C VAL A 360 -1.12 -7.01 36.58
N MET A 361 -0.19 -7.22 35.66
CA MET A 361 1.18 -6.72 35.73
C MET A 361 1.31 -5.38 35.02
N ASP A 362 2.27 -4.54 35.48
CA ASP A 362 2.63 -3.32 34.77
C ASP A 362 3.20 -3.69 33.38
N PRO A 363 2.60 -3.20 32.29
CA PRO A 363 3.12 -3.47 30.94
C PRO A 363 4.45 -2.76 30.63
N GLY A 364 4.98 -1.97 31.56
CA GLY A 364 6.26 -1.25 31.41
C GLY A 364 6.23 -0.16 30.33
N HIS A 365 7.39 0.10 29.74
CA HIS A 365 7.52 1.08 28.66
C HIS A 365 7.13 0.50 27.30
N LEU A 366 6.51 1.33 26.46
CA LEU A 366 6.19 0.94 25.09
C LEU A 366 7.50 0.62 24.33
N PRO A 367 7.63 -0.57 23.69
CA PRO A 367 8.81 -0.90 22.90
C PRO A 367 9.06 0.11 21.78
N SER A 368 10.33 0.41 21.51
CA SER A 368 10.74 1.30 20.43
C SER A 368 11.06 0.54 19.13
N ASN A 369 10.96 1.22 17.99
CA ASN A 369 11.38 0.66 16.72
C ASN A 369 12.91 0.66 16.60
N ILE A 370 13.56 -0.50 16.74
CA ILE A 370 15.02 -0.65 16.67
C ILE A 370 15.59 -0.36 15.29
N TYR A 371 14.75 -0.35 14.25
CA TYR A 371 15.18 -0.11 12.86
C TYR A 371 15.27 1.37 12.51
N ASP A 372 14.73 2.28 13.34
CA ASP A 372 14.80 3.74 13.12
C ASP A 372 16.21 4.26 13.45
N LYS A 373 16.99 4.55 12.40
CA LYS A 373 18.37 5.07 12.48
C LYS A 373 18.45 6.57 12.16
N GLY A 374 17.30 7.25 12.15
CA GLY A 374 17.16 8.65 11.74
C GLY A 374 16.88 8.82 10.24
N ILE A 375 16.25 9.95 9.91
CA ILE A 375 15.63 10.17 8.58
C ILE A 375 16.60 9.88 7.42
N ILE A 376 17.80 10.46 7.44
CA ILE A 376 18.76 10.32 6.34
C ILE A 376 19.19 8.86 6.15
N ALA A 377 19.51 8.17 7.26
CA ALA A 377 19.92 6.77 7.22
C ALA A 377 18.77 5.86 6.74
N ASN A 378 17.54 6.14 7.17
CA ASN A 378 16.35 5.41 6.79
C ASN A 378 16.04 5.53 5.29
N PHE A 379 16.12 6.74 4.71
CA PHE A 379 15.98 6.93 3.26
C PHE A 379 17.13 6.29 2.47
N LYS A 380 18.37 6.41 2.95
CA LYS A 380 19.54 5.75 2.33
C LYS A 380 19.37 4.23 2.28
N GLU A 381 18.80 3.62 3.31
CA GLU A 381 18.52 2.18 3.35
C GLU A 381 17.50 1.77 2.27
N VAL A 382 16.46 2.58 2.04
CA VAL A 382 15.46 2.32 1.00
C VAL A 382 16.03 2.50 -0.40
N LEU A 383 16.78 3.58 -0.64
CA LEU A 383 17.35 3.88 -1.95
C LEU A 383 18.48 2.92 -2.33
N SER A 384 19.27 2.48 -1.34
CA SER A 384 20.37 1.51 -1.48
C SER A 384 20.18 0.35 -0.52
N PRO A 385 19.28 -0.62 -0.84
CA PRO A 385 18.98 -1.76 0.02
C PRO A 385 20.22 -2.59 0.34
N TYR A 386 20.25 -3.15 1.54
CA TYR A 386 21.39 -3.94 2.00
C TYR A 386 21.73 -5.12 1.07
N SER A 387 20.72 -5.85 0.59
CA SER A 387 20.88 -6.98 -0.32
C SER A 387 21.52 -6.62 -1.67
N LEU A 388 21.48 -5.33 -2.06
CA LEU A 388 22.05 -4.85 -3.32
C LEU A 388 23.42 -4.18 -3.14
N ARG A 389 23.95 -4.07 -1.92
CA ARG A 389 25.28 -3.52 -1.66
C ARG A 389 26.36 -4.54 -2.02
N ALA A 390 27.45 -4.05 -2.60
CA ALA A 390 28.55 -4.88 -3.06
C ALA A 390 29.09 -5.85 -2.00
N GLU A 391 29.22 -5.37 -0.75
CA GLU A 391 29.67 -6.15 0.40
C GLU A 391 28.77 -7.37 0.68
N ASN A 392 27.45 -7.19 0.65
CA ASN A 392 26.49 -8.27 0.91
C ASN A 392 26.42 -9.25 -0.27
N ILE A 393 26.53 -8.74 -1.50
CA ILE A 393 26.62 -9.59 -2.70
C ILE A 393 27.91 -10.44 -2.66
N GLN A 394 29.04 -9.86 -2.25
CA GLN A 394 30.29 -10.59 -2.12
C GLN A 394 30.21 -11.65 -1.01
N ARG A 395 29.66 -11.31 0.15
CA ARG A 395 29.42 -12.28 1.25
C ARG A 395 28.52 -13.43 0.78
N TYR A 396 27.47 -13.12 0.05
CA TYR A 396 26.58 -14.13 -0.53
C TYR A 396 27.31 -15.05 -1.53
N ARG A 397 28.11 -14.49 -2.41
CA ARG A 397 28.91 -15.28 -3.37
C ARG A 397 29.89 -16.22 -2.66
N MET A 398 30.58 -15.75 -1.63
CA MET A 398 31.46 -16.58 -0.80
C MET A 398 30.69 -17.70 -0.09
N SER A 399 29.48 -17.42 0.43
CA SER A 399 28.65 -18.47 1.05
C SER A 399 28.24 -19.56 0.07
N LEU A 400 27.99 -19.21 -1.19
CA LEU A 400 27.64 -20.17 -2.24
C LEU A 400 28.85 -21.03 -2.66
N SER A 401 30.05 -20.45 -2.72
CA SER A 401 31.28 -21.22 -3.03
C SER A 401 31.57 -22.27 -1.96
N ASN A 402 31.51 -21.88 -0.68
CA ASN A 402 31.70 -22.79 0.46
C ASN A 402 30.65 -23.92 0.48
N GLN A 403 29.41 -23.63 0.14
CA GLN A 403 28.35 -24.65 0.05
C GLN A 403 28.62 -25.66 -1.09
N ARG A 404 29.15 -25.20 -2.24
CA ARG A 404 29.54 -26.08 -3.36
C ARG A 404 30.71 -26.98 -3.01
N GLU A 405 31.74 -26.44 -2.36
CA GLU A 405 32.90 -27.20 -1.90
C GLU A 405 32.47 -28.29 -0.90
N SER A 406 31.63 -27.95 0.10
CA SER A 406 31.13 -28.92 1.09
C SER A 406 30.25 -30.02 0.45
N THR A 407 29.56 -29.73 -0.65
CA THR A 407 28.73 -30.71 -1.37
C THR A 407 29.63 -31.67 -2.17
N ASN A 408 30.64 -31.13 -2.85
CA ASN A 408 31.61 -31.92 -3.62
C ASN A 408 32.45 -32.85 -2.71
N GLU A 409 32.84 -32.39 -1.52
CA GLU A 409 33.54 -33.22 -0.52
C GLU A 409 32.64 -34.37 0.04
N ARG A 410 31.33 -34.17 0.12
CA ARG A 410 30.40 -35.23 0.55
C ARG A 410 30.12 -36.24 -0.55
N GLU A 411 30.09 -35.83 -1.81
CA GLU A 411 29.90 -36.73 -2.95
C GLU A 411 31.21 -37.46 -3.35
N GLY A 412 32.38 -36.88 -3.05
CA GLY A 412 33.68 -37.47 -3.31
C GLY A 412 34.20 -38.50 -2.30
N LYS A 413 33.51 -38.75 -1.18
CA LYS A 413 33.86 -39.84 -0.25
C LYS A 413 33.30 -41.15 -0.75
N PRO A 414 34.15 -42.16 -1.05
CA PRO A 414 33.67 -43.48 -1.41
C PRO A 414 32.82 -44.05 -0.29
N LYS A 415 31.62 -44.55 -0.64
CA LYS A 415 30.82 -45.34 0.29
C LYS A 415 31.61 -46.54 0.67
N THR A 416 32.26 -46.52 1.83
CA THR A 416 32.78 -47.72 2.47
C THR A 416 31.63 -48.65 2.76
N ILE A 417 31.63 -49.77 2.07
CA ILE A 417 30.73 -50.92 2.25
C ILE A 417 30.97 -51.56 3.64
#